data_b7460116485a604b290e1fb159fb49f6
#
_entry.id   b7460116485a604b290e1fb159fb49f6
#
_cell.length_a   1.000
_cell.length_b   1.000
_cell.length_c   1.000
_cell.angle_alpha   90.00
_cell.angle_beta   90.00
_cell.angle_gamma   90.00
#
_symmetry.space_group_name_H-M   'P 1'
#
loop_
_entity.id
_entity.type
_entity.pdbx_description
1 polymer ?
#
loop_
_entity_poly.entity_id
_entity_poly.type
_entity_poly.pdbx_seq_one_letter_code
_entity_poly.pdbx_strand_id
1 'polypeptide(L)'
;MVSWQTVKDRVCFPVLAFLSAGQAQSLGLTPIDEERVAMALGQCRGLLLDIGCGTNELARRYRSSQGRAMGVDVRPWPGADVVCDTTRLPCADRQADTVAMLACLNHIPRSQRDQVLREARRVLKDGGHLLITMINPVVGLLAHTIRHRYDLDQLERGMGDEEDNGLWDGEVKRLLAENGFRIAQTVPFVFGLNRLYIAHKAAP
;
A
#
# COMPACT_ATOMS: atom_id res chain seq x y z
N MET A 1 -12.22 -20.04 -14.20
CA MET A 1 -11.44 -19.96 -15.45
C MET A 1 -10.37 -18.89 -15.27
N VAL A 2 -9.09 -19.24 -15.51
CA VAL A 2 -8.00 -18.24 -15.50
C VAL A 2 -8.15 -17.40 -16.77
N SER A 3 -8.16 -16.06 -16.63
CA SER A 3 -8.31 -15.18 -17.80
C SER A 3 -7.04 -15.23 -18.67
N TRP A 4 -7.20 -14.98 -19.98
CA TRP A 4 -6.07 -14.86 -20.91
C TRP A 4 -5.09 -13.75 -20.48
N GLN A 5 -5.61 -12.67 -19.90
CA GLN A 5 -4.79 -11.61 -19.31
C GLN A 5 -3.90 -12.14 -18.18
N THR A 6 -4.47 -12.92 -17.26
CA THR A 6 -3.71 -13.55 -16.16
C THR A 6 -2.59 -14.46 -16.68
N VAL A 7 -2.82 -15.16 -17.80
CA VAL A 7 -1.79 -16.02 -18.42
C VAL A 7 -0.68 -15.15 -19.01
N LYS A 8 -1.01 -14.08 -19.74
CA LYS A 8 -0.02 -13.15 -20.30
C LYS A 8 0.85 -12.53 -19.19
N ASP A 9 0.22 -12.00 -18.17
CA ASP A 9 0.91 -11.36 -17.04
C ASP A 9 1.84 -12.35 -16.35
N ARG A 10 1.43 -13.62 -16.23
CA ARG A 10 2.27 -14.69 -15.68
C ARG A 10 3.50 -15.01 -16.51
N VAL A 11 3.35 -15.12 -17.82
CA VAL A 11 4.47 -15.45 -18.71
C VAL A 11 5.45 -14.29 -18.84
N CYS A 12 4.95 -13.06 -18.87
CA CYS A 12 5.76 -11.85 -19.02
C CYS A 12 6.25 -11.26 -17.70
N PHE A 13 5.95 -11.90 -16.58
CA PHE A 13 6.27 -11.40 -15.25
C PHE A 13 7.74 -10.98 -15.03
N PRO A 14 8.76 -11.75 -15.44
CA PRO A 14 10.14 -11.31 -15.24
C PRO A 14 10.43 -9.94 -15.87
N VAL A 15 9.69 -9.60 -16.92
CA VAL A 15 9.79 -8.32 -17.64
C VAL A 15 8.95 -7.25 -16.96
N LEU A 16 7.75 -7.61 -16.47
CA LEU A 16 6.81 -6.70 -15.80
C LEU A 16 7.41 -5.97 -14.59
N ALA A 17 8.26 -6.66 -13.82
CA ALA A 17 8.92 -6.07 -12.66
C ALA A 17 9.87 -4.91 -13.05
N PHE A 18 10.28 -4.84 -14.32
CA PHE A 18 11.22 -3.86 -14.85
C PHE A 18 10.58 -2.80 -15.74
N LEU A 19 9.30 -2.95 -16.09
CA LEU A 19 8.58 -1.99 -16.93
C LEU A 19 7.94 -0.88 -16.08
N SER A 20 7.94 0.34 -16.62
CA SER A 20 7.06 1.38 -16.14
C SER A 20 5.59 1.02 -16.41
N ALA A 21 4.65 1.66 -15.70
CA ALA A 21 3.23 1.42 -15.91
C ALA A 21 2.81 1.65 -17.38
N GLY A 22 3.31 2.71 -18.02
CA GLY A 22 3.03 3.00 -19.43
C GLY A 22 3.62 1.97 -20.39
N GLN A 23 4.82 1.45 -20.11
CA GLN A 23 5.42 0.38 -20.91
C GLN A 23 4.66 -0.94 -20.77
N ALA A 24 4.26 -1.31 -19.54
CA ALA A 24 3.44 -2.48 -19.32
C ALA A 24 2.11 -2.39 -20.08
N GLN A 25 1.42 -1.26 -19.98
CA GLN A 25 0.16 -1.01 -20.70
C GLN A 25 0.34 -1.07 -22.21
N SER A 26 1.40 -0.49 -22.78
CA SER A 26 1.68 -0.55 -24.22
C SER A 26 1.88 -1.97 -24.74
N LEU A 27 2.34 -2.88 -23.88
CA LEU A 27 2.47 -4.31 -24.16
C LEU A 27 1.20 -5.12 -23.82
N GLY A 28 0.12 -4.45 -23.38
CA GLY A 28 -1.12 -5.09 -22.96
C GLY A 28 -0.96 -5.93 -21.69
N LEU A 29 -0.02 -5.55 -20.81
CA LEU A 29 0.23 -6.17 -19.52
C LEU A 29 -0.39 -5.31 -18.41
N THR A 30 -0.79 -5.93 -17.30
CA THR A 30 -1.32 -5.21 -16.15
C THR A 30 -0.17 -4.66 -15.30
N PRO A 31 -0.04 -3.34 -15.11
CA PRO A 31 0.97 -2.77 -14.22
C PRO A 31 0.82 -3.28 -12.78
N ILE A 32 1.95 -3.45 -12.08
CA ILE A 32 1.95 -3.92 -10.68
C ILE A 32 1.14 -3.00 -9.76
N ASP A 33 1.20 -1.70 -10.02
CA ASP A 33 0.46 -0.71 -9.23
C ASP A 33 -1.05 -0.85 -9.42
N GLU A 34 -1.49 -1.18 -10.62
CA GLU A 34 -2.90 -1.42 -10.94
C GLU A 34 -3.43 -2.68 -10.27
N GLU A 35 -2.67 -3.79 -10.30
CA GLU A 35 -3.02 -5.02 -9.58
C GLU A 35 -3.12 -4.77 -8.07
N ARG A 36 -2.16 -4.02 -7.49
CA ARG A 36 -2.16 -3.62 -6.08
C ARG A 36 -3.43 -2.86 -5.70
N VAL A 37 -3.77 -1.82 -6.47
CA VAL A 37 -4.96 -1.01 -6.22
C VAL A 37 -6.22 -1.83 -6.38
N ALA A 38 -6.33 -2.67 -7.41
CA ALA A 38 -7.49 -3.54 -7.65
C ALA A 38 -7.71 -4.52 -6.49
N MET A 39 -6.64 -5.13 -5.97
CA MET A 39 -6.70 -6.03 -4.82
C MET A 39 -7.19 -5.34 -3.55
N ALA A 40 -6.64 -4.16 -3.25
CA ALA A 40 -7.06 -3.38 -2.09
C ALA A 40 -8.50 -2.87 -2.24
N LEU A 41 -8.88 -2.40 -3.44
CA LEU A 41 -10.22 -1.91 -3.73
C LEU A 41 -11.30 -2.95 -3.46
N GLY A 42 -11.04 -4.22 -3.81
CA GLY A 42 -11.94 -5.34 -3.52
C GLY A 42 -12.14 -5.62 -2.03
N GLN A 43 -11.32 -5.05 -1.16
CA GLN A 43 -11.41 -5.19 0.29
C GLN A 43 -11.95 -3.93 0.98
N CYS A 44 -12.06 -2.80 0.26
CA CYS A 44 -12.55 -1.55 0.84
C CYS A 44 -14.02 -1.63 1.19
N ARG A 45 -14.37 -1.09 2.37
CA ARG A 45 -15.75 -0.95 2.82
C ARG A 45 -15.93 0.31 3.68
N GLY A 46 -17.13 0.86 3.67
CA GLY A 46 -17.50 2.03 4.47
C GLY A 46 -16.64 3.27 4.17
N LEU A 47 -16.14 3.94 5.19
CA LEU A 47 -15.21 5.05 5.05
C LEU A 47 -13.77 4.51 4.95
N LEU A 48 -13.13 4.76 3.83
CA LEU A 48 -11.71 4.47 3.58
C LEU A 48 -10.84 5.65 3.98
N LEU A 49 -9.81 5.40 4.77
CA LEU A 49 -8.67 6.30 4.97
C LEU A 49 -7.42 5.66 4.34
N ASP A 50 -6.84 6.31 3.33
CA ASP A 50 -5.63 5.86 2.64
C ASP A 50 -4.43 6.67 3.14
N ILE A 51 -3.55 6.03 3.92
CA ILE A 51 -2.35 6.66 4.54
C ILE A 51 -1.15 6.43 3.63
N GLY A 52 -0.45 7.52 3.28
CA GLY A 52 0.60 7.49 2.27
C GLY A 52 -0.01 7.29 0.89
N CYS A 53 -1.06 8.04 0.58
CA CYS A 53 -1.89 7.85 -0.60
C CYS A 53 -1.19 8.17 -1.92
N GLY A 54 -0.05 8.86 -1.90
CA GLY A 54 0.63 9.31 -3.10
C GLY A 54 -0.31 10.07 -4.04
N THR A 55 -0.48 9.61 -5.27
CA THR A 55 -1.41 10.19 -6.25
C THR A 55 -2.88 9.89 -5.96
N ASN A 56 -3.19 9.30 -4.81
CA ASN A 56 -4.55 9.06 -4.30
C ASN A 56 -5.41 8.14 -5.18
N GLU A 57 -4.78 7.21 -5.88
CA GLU A 57 -5.46 6.36 -6.85
C GLU A 57 -6.49 5.43 -6.22
N LEU A 58 -6.18 4.83 -5.06
CA LEU A 58 -7.12 3.95 -4.37
C LEU A 58 -8.37 4.72 -3.94
N ALA A 59 -8.20 5.86 -3.24
CA ALA A 59 -9.33 6.64 -2.76
C ALA A 59 -10.16 7.22 -3.93
N ARG A 60 -9.51 7.64 -5.01
CA ARG A 60 -10.17 8.11 -6.22
C ARG A 60 -11.05 7.03 -6.87
N ARG A 61 -10.52 5.82 -7.06
CA ARG A 61 -11.29 4.68 -7.62
C ARG A 61 -12.40 4.25 -6.67
N TYR A 62 -12.15 4.22 -5.37
CA TYR A 62 -13.19 3.86 -4.41
C TYR A 62 -14.34 4.87 -4.41
N ARG A 63 -14.05 6.18 -4.49
CA ARG A 63 -15.09 7.23 -4.63
C ARG A 63 -15.90 7.10 -5.92
N SER A 64 -15.26 6.72 -7.03
CA SER A 64 -16.00 6.51 -8.30
C SER A 64 -16.93 5.32 -8.26
N SER A 65 -16.75 4.38 -7.35
CA SER A 65 -17.66 3.26 -7.06
C SER A 65 -18.68 3.57 -5.93
N GLN A 66 -18.94 4.86 -5.66
CA GLN A 66 -19.84 5.36 -4.60
C GLN A 66 -19.33 5.15 -3.16
N GLY A 67 -18.08 4.82 -2.99
CA GLY A 67 -17.44 4.77 -1.68
C GLY A 67 -17.12 6.16 -1.13
N ARG A 68 -16.94 6.26 0.19
CA ARG A 68 -16.41 7.47 0.85
C ARG A 68 -14.95 7.22 1.19
N ALA A 69 -14.06 8.12 0.77
CA ALA A 69 -12.64 7.97 1.00
C ALA A 69 -11.96 9.31 1.26
N MET A 70 -10.85 9.25 1.99
CA MET A 70 -9.91 10.35 2.19
C MET A 70 -8.49 9.77 2.07
N GLY A 71 -7.66 10.37 1.20
CA GLY A 71 -6.26 10.08 1.08
C GLY A 71 -5.41 11.13 1.78
N VAL A 72 -4.51 10.68 2.65
CA VAL A 72 -3.58 11.55 3.38
C VAL A 72 -2.14 11.18 3.05
N ASP A 73 -1.28 12.18 2.96
CA ASP A 73 0.14 11.98 2.72
C ASP A 73 0.95 13.03 3.47
N VAL A 74 2.23 12.75 3.73
CA VAL A 74 3.16 13.74 4.30
C VAL A 74 3.63 14.74 3.24
N ARG A 75 3.41 14.44 1.96
CA ARG A 75 3.82 15.25 0.81
C ARG A 75 2.62 15.76 0.02
N PRO A 76 2.75 16.94 -0.61
CA PRO A 76 1.69 17.51 -1.43
C PRO A 76 1.63 16.87 -2.83
N TRP A 77 1.38 15.57 -2.88
CA TRP A 77 1.19 14.87 -4.13
C TRP A 77 -0.03 15.38 -4.88
N PRO A 78 0.00 15.42 -6.22
CA PRO A 78 -1.19 15.76 -7.01
C PRO A 78 -2.33 14.78 -6.69
N GLY A 79 -3.42 15.30 -6.15
CA GLY A 79 -4.60 14.51 -5.80
C GLY A 79 -4.71 14.07 -4.33
N ALA A 80 -3.68 14.24 -3.50
CA ALA A 80 -3.81 14.03 -2.06
C ALA A 80 -4.89 14.95 -1.47
N ASP A 81 -5.81 14.39 -0.69
CA ASP A 81 -6.91 15.18 -0.10
C ASP A 81 -6.41 16.03 1.08
N VAL A 82 -5.47 15.49 1.87
CA VAL A 82 -4.90 16.18 3.04
C VAL A 82 -3.40 15.89 3.11
N VAL A 83 -2.62 16.94 3.27
CA VAL A 83 -1.19 16.86 3.59
C VAL A 83 -1.02 17.00 5.09
N CYS A 84 -0.50 15.97 5.76
CA CYS A 84 -0.36 15.96 7.21
C CYS A 84 0.77 15.06 7.69
N ASP A 85 1.16 15.25 8.94
CA ASP A 85 2.01 14.28 9.65
C ASP A 85 1.22 12.99 9.93
N THR A 86 1.63 11.88 9.33
CA THR A 86 0.96 10.59 9.50
C THR A 86 1.18 9.96 10.88
N THR A 87 2.11 10.49 11.67
CA THR A 87 2.26 10.11 13.09
C THR A 87 1.18 10.75 13.98
N ARG A 88 0.40 11.70 13.43
CA ARG A 88 -0.71 12.38 14.11
C ARG A 88 -1.80 12.75 13.10
N LEU A 89 -2.64 11.79 12.77
CA LEU A 89 -3.68 11.97 11.78
C LEU A 89 -4.77 12.96 12.22
N PRO A 90 -5.22 13.88 11.33
CA PRO A 90 -6.30 14.82 11.61
C PRO A 90 -7.68 14.16 11.53
N CYS A 91 -7.83 12.99 12.14
CA CYS A 91 -9.02 12.16 12.12
C CYS A 91 -9.46 11.83 13.55
N ALA A 92 -10.77 11.73 13.78
CA ALA A 92 -11.31 11.29 15.05
C ALA A 92 -11.02 9.81 15.30
N ASP A 93 -11.07 9.41 16.57
CA ASP A 93 -11.01 8.01 16.97
C ASP A 93 -12.16 7.22 16.34
N ARG A 94 -11.88 5.99 15.89
CA ARG A 94 -12.90 5.06 15.36
C ARG A 94 -13.73 5.66 14.22
N GLN A 95 -13.12 6.43 13.35
CA GLN A 95 -13.81 7.10 12.25
C GLN A 95 -13.85 6.21 10.98
N ALA A 96 -12.76 5.49 10.67
CA ALA A 96 -12.62 4.74 9.43
C ALA A 96 -13.10 3.29 9.57
N ASP A 97 -13.77 2.77 8.55
CA ASP A 97 -14.14 1.37 8.42
C ASP A 97 -13.01 0.55 7.79
N THR A 98 -12.27 1.19 6.88
CA THR A 98 -11.07 0.66 6.24
C THR A 98 -9.94 1.68 6.38
N VAL A 99 -8.76 1.23 6.79
CA VAL A 99 -7.51 1.99 6.66
C VAL A 99 -6.62 1.25 5.67
N ALA A 100 -6.03 1.95 4.72
CA ALA A 100 -5.09 1.39 3.75
C ALA A 100 -3.71 2.03 3.89
N MET A 101 -2.67 1.23 3.65
CA MET A 101 -1.27 1.64 3.54
C MET A 101 -0.63 0.84 2.40
N LEU A 102 -0.79 1.35 1.16
CA LEU A 102 -0.36 0.61 -0.03
C LEU A 102 1.07 0.99 -0.41
N ALA A 103 2.02 0.04 -0.26
CA ALA A 103 3.45 0.24 -0.51
C ALA A 103 4.01 1.49 0.18
N CYS A 104 3.54 1.78 1.38
CA CYS A 104 3.84 2.99 2.13
C CYS A 104 4.70 2.69 3.37
N LEU A 105 4.42 1.58 4.10
CA LEU A 105 5.03 1.30 5.40
C LEU A 105 6.57 1.19 5.33
N ASN A 106 7.13 0.72 4.23
CA ASN A 106 8.59 0.64 4.03
C ASN A 106 9.24 2.02 3.82
N HIS A 107 8.48 3.01 3.35
CA HIS A 107 8.93 4.39 3.18
C HIS A 107 8.71 5.27 4.42
N ILE A 108 8.08 4.73 5.46
CA ILE A 108 8.01 5.40 6.75
C ILE A 108 9.34 5.14 7.49
N PRO A 109 10.01 6.16 8.04
CA PRO A 109 11.19 5.99 8.86
C PRO A 109 10.97 4.95 9.96
N ARG A 110 11.95 4.06 10.17
CA ARG A 110 11.83 2.95 11.15
C ARG A 110 11.41 3.45 12.53
N SER A 111 11.94 4.59 12.94
CA SER A 111 11.63 5.25 14.22
C SER A 111 10.16 5.71 14.34
N GLN A 112 9.45 5.87 13.23
CA GLN A 112 8.08 6.38 13.20
C GLN A 112 7.01 5.32 12.92
N ARG A 113 7.38 4.11 12.44
CA ARG A 113 6.43 3.07 12.00
C ARG A 113 5.42 2.69 13.08
N ASP A 114 5.90 2.51 14.31
CA ASP A 114 5.02 2.17 15.43
C ASP A 114 3.99 3.27 15.72
N GLN A 115 4.40 4.53 15.62
CA GLN A 115 3.48 5.65 15.87
C GLN A 115 2.42 5.73 14.77
N VAL A 116 2.80 5.57 13.50
CA VAL A 116 1.85 5.56 12.39
C VAL A 116 0.87 4.38 12.50
N LEU A 117 1.34 3.20 12.88
CA LEU A 117 0.48 2.04 13.10
C LEU A 117 -0.47 2.24 14.30
N ARG A 118 -0.01 2.89 15.38
CA ARG A 118 -0.90 3.27 16.51
C ARG A 118 -1.97 4.27 16.07
N GLU A 119 -1.62 5.25 15.24
CA GLU A 119 -2.59 6.19 14.67
C GLU A 119 -3.59 5.48 13.74
N ALA A 120 -3.12 4.61 12.86
CA ALA A 120 -3.98 3.76 12.04
C ALA A 120 -4.97 2.95 12.91
N ARG A 121 -4.48 2.40 14.03
CA ARG A 121 -5.33 1.68 14.99
C ARG A 121 -6.32 2.59 15.70
N ARG A 122 -5.92 3.80 16.09
CA ARG A 122 -6.79 4.79 16.75
C ARG A 122 -7.97 5.16 15.87
N VAL A 123 -7.69 5.52 14.61
CA VAL A 123 -8.72 5.99 13.67
C VAL A 123 -9.60 4.87 13.13
N LEU A 124 -9.15 3.62 13.17
CA LEU A 124 -9.93 2.47 12.72
C LEU A 124 -11.05 2.17 13.71
N LYS A 125 -12.27 1.91 13.22
CA LYS A 125 -13.40 1.44 14.03
C LYS A 125 -13.13 0.05 14.61
N ASP A 126 -13.85 -0.27 15.68
CA ASP A 126 -13.94 -1.65 16.13
C ASP A 126 -14.68 -2.47 15.05
N GLY A 127 -14.13 -3.61 14.66
CA GLY A 127 -14.62 -4.37 13.50
C GLY A 127 -14.19 -3.85 12.14
N GLY A 128 -13.50 -2.70 12.06
CA GLY A 128 -12.81 -2.24 10.85
C GLY A 128 -11.60 -3.10 10.52
N HIS A 129 -10.96 -2.86 9.38
CA HIS A 129 -9.76 -3.57 8.99
C HIS A 129 -8.70 -2.66 8.38
N LEU A 130 -7.45 -3.05 8.58
CA LEU A 130 -6.26 -2.44 8.01
C LEU A 130 -5.80 -3.26 6.81
N LEU A 131 -5.54 -2.60 5.70
CA LEU A 131 -4.97 -3.16 4.47
C LEU A 131 -3.53 -2.67 4.32
N ILE A 132 -2.57 -3.57 4.25
CA ILE A 132 -1.18 -3.22 3.96
C ILE A 132 -0.71 -4.03 2.77
N THR A 133 -0.13 -3.37 1.78
CA THR A 133 0.62 -4.08 0.75
C THR A 133 2.12 -3.90 0.97
N MET A 134 2.87 -4.99 0.79
CA MET A 134 4.32 -4.97 0.98
C MET A 134 5.03 -5.83 -0.05
N ILE A 135 6.09 -5.27 -0.62
CA ILE A 135 7.00 -5.97 -1.53
C ILE A 135 8.10 -6.68 -0.74
N ASN A 136 8.58 -7.80 -1.27
CA ASN A 136 9.79 -8.45 -0.76
C ASN A 136 11.00 -7.50 -0.90
N PRO A 137 11.86 -7.35 0.13
CA PRO A 137 12.97 -6.39 0.11
C PRO A 137 13.97 -6.59 -1.04
N VAL A 138 14.26 -7.84 -1.40
CA VAL A 138 15.18 -8.14 -2.52
C VAL A 138 14.61 -7.66 -3.84
N VAL A 139 13.31 -7.91 -4.06
CA VAL A 139 12.61 -7.46 -5.26
C VAL A 139 12.44 -5.96 -5.25
N GLY A 140 12.17 -5.36 -4.10
CA GLY A 140 12.11 -3.92 -3.91
C GLY A 140 13.43 -3.26 -4.29
N LEU A 141 14.55 -3.73 -3.74
CA LEU A 141 15.88 -3.23 -4.08
C LEU A 141 16.16 -3.31 -5.58
N LEU A 142 15.85 -4.45 -6.20
CA LEU A 142 16.06 -4.65 -7.63
C LEU A 142 15.15 -3.72 -8.46
N ALA A 143 13.88 -3.60 -8.10
CA ALA A 143 12.94 -2.71 -8.76
C ALA A 143 13.38 -1.24 -8.63
N HIS A 144 13.79 -0.81 -7.46
CA HIS A 144 14.30 0.54 -7.21
C HIS A 144 15.58 0.82 -8.02
N THR A 145 16.53 -0.11 -8.05
CA THR A 145 17.77 0.05 -8.82
C THR A 145 17.52 0.20 -10.31
N ILE A 146 16.57 -0.57 -10.87
CA ILE A 146 16.28 -0.57 -12.32
C ILE A 146 15.35 0.58 -12.69
N ARG A 147 14.36 0.91 -11.84
CA ARG A 147 13.38 1.97 -12.07
C ARG A 147 13.88 3.37 -11.70
N HIS A 148 15.03 3.50 -11.08
CA HIS A 148 15.58 4.78 -10.60
C HIS A 148 15.46 5.94 -11.62
N ARG A 149 15.48 5.66 -12.92
CA ARG A 149 15.35 6.67 -13.98
C ARG A 149 13.90 7.10 -14.27
N TYR A 150 12.90 6.38 -13.74
CA TYR A 150 11.49 6.55 -14.12
C TYR A 150 10.54 6.63 -12.91
N ASP A 151 11.03 6.40 -11.72
CA ASP A 151 10.25 6.47 -10.48
C ASP A 151 10.32 7.92 -9.96
N LEU A 152 9.21 8.66 -10.17
CA LEU A 152 9.10 10.06 -9.76
C LEU A 152 9.29 10.22 -8.25
N ASP A 153 8.82 9.28 -7.43
CA ASP A 153 9.00 9.32 -5.98
C ASP A 153 10.48 9.27 -5.61
N GLN A 154 11.26 8.42 -6.27
CA GLN A 154 12.70 8.33 -6.05
C GLN A 154 13.48 9.51 -6.62
N LEU A 155 13.06 10.04 -7.78
CA LEU A 155 13.72 11.20 -8.40
C LEU A 155 13.52 12.48 -7.59
N GLU A 156 12.33 12.65 -7.00
CA GLU A 156 11.97 13.86 -6.26
C GLU A 156 12.34 13.78 -4.77
N ARG A 157 12.37 12.58 -4.20
CA ARG A 157 12.53 12.38 -2.76
C ARG A 157 13.87 11.73 -2.38
N GLY A 158 14.32 10.74 -3.16
CA GLY A 158 15.31 9.77 -2.72
C GLY A 158 14.78 8.86 -1.60
N MET A 159 15.58 7.89 -1.19
CA MET A 159 15.31 7.10 0.02
C MET A 159 16.09 7.66 1.20
N GLY A 160 15.42 7.86 2.33
CA GLY A 160 16.06 8.24 3.60
C GLY A 160 16.81 7.05 4.22
N ASP A 161 17.79 7.34 5.08
CA ASP A 161 18.60 6.31 5.75
C ASP A 161 17.80 5.33 6.62
N GLU A 162 16.61 5.73 7.08
CA GLU A 162 15.70 4.91 7.91
C GLU A 162 14.61 4.21 7.10
N GLU A 163 14.59 4.35 5.78
CA GLU A 163 13.63 3.69 4.91
C GLU A 163 14.15 2.34 4.41
N ASP A 164 13.24 1.48 3.97
CA ASP A 164 13.56 0.16 3.44
C ASP A 164 13.00 -0.03 2.02
N ASN A 165 13.70 -0.81 1.20
CA ASN A 165 13.23 -1.17 -0.14
C ASN A 165 12.01 -2.11 -0.13
N GLY A 166 11.59 -2.56 1.03
CA GLY A 166 10.49 -3.46 1.32
C GLY A 166 10.70 -4.07 2.69
N LEU A 167 9.74 -4.85 3.18
CA LEU A 167 9.84 -5.52 4.47
C LEU A 167 9.65 -7.03 4.31
N TRP A 168 10.38 -7.81 5.12
CA TRP A 168 10.17 -9.24 5.19
C TRP A 168 8.80 -9.58 5.79
N ASP A 169 8.19 -10.67 5.36
CA ASP A 169 6.89 -11.15 5.87
C ASP A 169 6.85 -11.25 7.39
N GLY A 170 7.90 -11.81 8.00
CA GLY A 170 8.02 -11.88 9.46
C GLY A 170 8.10 -10.52 10.16
N GLU A 171 8.71 -9.54 9.52
CA GLU A 171 8.81 -8.18 10.05
C GLU A 171 7.47 -7.45 10.01
N VAL A 172 6.74 -7.55 8.89
CA VAL A 172 5.38 -6.99 8.80
C VAL A 172 4.46 -7.60 9.86
N LYS A 173 4.52 -8.93 10.01
CA LYS A 173 3.72 -9.65 11.03
C LYS A 173 4.05 -9.21 12.45
N ARG A 174 5.34 -9.05 12.76
CA ARG A 174 5.81 -8.57 14.06
C ARG A 174 5.33 -7.14 14.32
N LEU A 175 5.56 -6.20 13.40
CA LEU A 175 5.11 -4.81 13.51
C LEU A 175 3.61 -4.70 13.76
N LEU A 176 2.81 -5.47 13.01
CA LEU A 176 1.36 -5.48 13.19
C LEU A 176 0.96 -6.00 14.57
N ALA A 177 1.56 -7.11 15.02
CA ALA A 177 1.25 -7.70 16.32
C ALA A 177 1.63 -6.77 17.48
N GLU A 178 2.82 -6.16 17.43
CA GLU A 178 3.32 -5.22 18.45
C GLU A 178 2.44 -3.95 18.55
N ASN A 179 1.78 -3.56 17.45
CA ASN A 179 0.87 -2.42 17.41
C ASN A 179 -0.61 -2.80 17.56
N GLY A 180 -0.90 -3.99 18.07
CA GLY A 180 -2.24 -4.41 18.44
C GLY A 180 -3.15 -4.76 17.26
N PHE A 181 -2.55 -5.29 16.19
CA PHE A 181 -3.28 -5.85 15.05
C PHE A 181 -3.11 -7.37 14.99
N ARG A 182 -4.17 -8.07 14.60
CA ARG A 182 -4.17 -9.49 14.28
C ARG A 182 -4.44 -9.67 12.78
N ILE A 183 -3.53 -10.31 12.07
CA ILE A 183 -3.70 -10.62 10.65
C ILE A 183 -4.80 -11.69 10.51
N ALA A 184 -5.83 -11.38 9.73
CA ALA A 184 -6.89 -12.31 9.38
C ALA A 184 -6.55 -13.08 8.10
N GLN A 185 -5.92 -12.40 7.14
CA GLN A 185 -5.57 -12.99 5.85
C GLN A 185 -4.31 -12.37 5.28
N THR A 186 -3.52 -13.18 4.58
CA THR A 186 -2.41 -12.73 3.73
C THR A 186 -2.63 -13.27 2.33
N VAL A 187 -2.73 -12.37 1.35
CA VAL A 187 -2.97 -12.72 -0.05
C VAL A 187 -1.72 -12.39 -0.87
N PRO A 188 -1.00 -13.40 -1.37
CA PRO A 188 0.11 -13.15 -2.28
C PRO A 188 -0.41 -12.71 -3.65
N PHE A 189 0.26 -11.75 -4.25
CA PHE A 189 0.02 -11.30 -5.62
C PHE A 189 1.36 -10.97 -6.29
N VAL A 190 1.34 -10.66 -7.59
CA VAL A 190 2.59 -10.51 -8.35
C VAL A 190 3.53 -11.70 -8.07
N PHE A 191 3.01 -12.94 -8.25
CA PHE A 191 3.76 -14.22 -8.04
C PHE A 191 4.35 -14.38 -6.63
N GLY A 192 3.71 -13.82 -5.61
CA GLY A 192 4.17 -13.92 -4.23
C GLY A 192 5.29 -12.95 -3.86
N LEU A 193 5.69 -12.08 -4.80
CA LEU A 193 6.69 -11.03 -4.55
C LEU A 193 6.09 -9.83 -3.80
N ASN A 194 4.77 -9.66 -3.93
CA ASN A 194 3.97 -8.75 -3.13
C ASN A 194 2.95 -9.53 -2.30
N ARG A 195 2.57 -8.95 -1.17
CA ARG A 195 1.52 -9.48 -0.29
C ARG A 195 0.57 -8.39 0.14
N LEU A 196 -0.71 -8.70 0.14
CA LEU A 196 -1.74 -7.91 0.83
C LEU A 196 -2.02 -8.56 2.18
N TYR A 197 -1.83 -7.81 3.25
CA TYR A 197 -2.20 -8.18 4.61
C TYR A 197 -3.53 -7.52 4.96
N ILE A 198 -4.48 -8.32 5.41
CA ILE A 198 -5.77 -7.86 5.94
C ILE A 198 -5.72 -8.13 7.44
N ALA A 199 -5.75 -7.06 8.23
CA ALA A 199 -5.62 -7.16 9.68
C ALA A 199 -6.76 -6.44 10.40
N HIS A 200 -7.15 -6.94 11.55
CA HIS A 200 -8.14 -6.34 12.44
C HIS A 200 -7.47 -5.92 13.76
N LYS A 201 -8.10 -5.01 14.49
CA LYS A 201 -7.66 -4.74 15.86
C LYS A 201 -7.64 -6.07 16.63
N ALA A 202 -6.55 -6.34 17.33
CA ALA A 202 -6.53 -7.41 18.32
C ALA A 202 -7.51 -7.07 19.44
N ALA A 203 -8.19 -8.09 19.95
CA ALA A 203 -9.00 -7.93 21.16
C ALA A 203 -8.09 -7.46 22.32
N PRO A 204 -8.62 -6.63 23.24
CA PRO A 204 -7.88 -6.18 24.41
C PRO A 204 -7.47 -7.34 25.31
#